data_44287e215ef72da33647f9f44ce2d61f
#
_entry.id   44287e215ef72da33647f9f44ce2d61f
#
_cell.length_a   1.000
_cell.length_b   1.000
_cell.length_c   1.000
_cell.angle_alpha   90.00
_cell.angle_beta   90.00
_cell.angle_gamma   90.00
#
_symmetry.space_group_name_H-M   'P 1'
#
loop_
_entity.id
_entity.type
_entity.pdbx_description
1 polymer ?
#
loop_
_entity_poly.entity_id
_entity_poly.type
_entity_poly.pdbx_seq_one_letter_code
_entity_poly.pdbx_strand_id
1 'polypeptide(L)'
;MHITVTSAYTSVNKSRVPALFALAAKAGLAKPGMRVLDYGCGRWPENVRGYLATLGIDDVVSYDPYWFPFPLGFYSGQADEGYDLVCLSNVLNVIQDPAERKEAVQKAWGLVKPGGRLVVTVYEADGSGASGPSKPGCWQERRRLGDYVSDELSAIPGAIVRRGGRKAFVSDPKSLEG
;
A
#
# COMPACT_ATOMS: atom_id res chain seq x y z
N MET A 1 -1.56 26.82 18.81
CA MET A 1 -0.47 26.00 18.28
C MET A 1 -1.08 24.98 17.32
N HIS A 2 -0.94 25.19 16.02
CA HIS A 2 -1.44 24.22 15.03
C HIS A 2 -0.50 23.02 15.03
N ILE A 3 -0.97 21.87 15.51
CA ILE A 3 -0.22 20.61 15.37
C ILE A 3 -0.46 20.15 13.92
N THR A 4 0.60 20.17 13.13
CA THR A 4 0.55 19.61 11.77
C THR A 4 0.32 18.11 11.88
N VAL A 5 -0.80 17.62 11.36
CA VAL A 5 -1.10 16.19 11.28
C VAL A 5 -0.23 15.58 10.18
N THR A 6 0.44 14.49 10.49
CA THR A 6 1.31 13.79 9.54
C THR A 6 1.17 12.29 9.70
N SER A 7 1.30 11.53 8.62
CA SER A 7 1.35 10.07 8.66
C SER A 7 2.74 9.51 9.05
N ALA A 8 3.76 10.35 9.18
CA ALA A 8 5.13 9.94 9.45
C ALA A 8 5.31 9.02 10.68
N TYR A 9 4.51 9.23 11.72
CA TYR A 9 4.63 8.48 12.98
C TYR A 9 3.55 7.42 13.18
N THR A 10 2.79 7.08 12.15
CA THR A 10 1.72 6.08 12.22
C THR A 10 2.23 4.65 12.07
N SER A 11 3.44 4.46 11.57
CA SER A 11 4.04 3.15 11.35
C SER A 11 4.18 2.36 12.65
N VAL A 12 3.67 1.13 12.66
CA VAL A 12 3.67 0.22 13.83
C VAL A 12 4.37 -1.11 13.56
N ASN A 13 4.99 -1.27 12.40
CA ASN A 13 5.50 -2.56 11.92
C ASN A 13 6.95 -2.85 12.32
N LYS A 14 7.42 -2.36 13.47
CA LYS A 14 8.80 -2.55 13.94
C LYS A 14 9.24 -4.03 13.96
N SER A 15 8.34 -4.94 14.26
CA SER A 15 8.65 -6.37 14.41
C SER A 15 7.66 -7.28 13.67
N ARG A 16 6.85 -6.75 12.78
CA ARG A 16 5.81 -7.52 12.10
C ARG A 16 5.74 -7.18 10.61
N VAL A 17 5.54 -8.21 9.81
CA VAL A 17 5.18 -8.05 8.40
C VAL A 17 3.70 -7.66 8.31
N PRO A 18 3.34 -6.62 7.56
CA PRO A 18 1.94 -6.27 7.34
C PRO A 18 1.17 -7.43 6.68
N ALA A 19 -0.05 -7.63 7.13
CA ALA A 19 -0.87 -8.77 6.69
C ALA A 19 -1.15 -8.79 5.18
N LEU A 20 -1.06 -7.65 4.50
CA LEU A 20 -1.22 -7.57 3.04
C LEU A 20 -0.27 -8.52 2.32
N PHE A 21 0.99 -8.58 2.71
CA PHE A 21 2.01 -9.38 2.02
C PHE A 21 1.73 -10.88 2.17
N ALA A 22 1.32 -11.34 3.35
CA ALA A 22 0.90 -12.72 3.55
C ALA A 22 -0.38 -13.06 2.77
N LEU A 23 -1.33 -12.12 2.66
CA LEU A 23 -2.53 -12.26 1.83
C LEU A 23 -2.18 -12.37 0.35
N ALA A 24 -1.29 -11.49 -0.14
CA ALA A 24 -0.86 -11.50 -1.54
C ALA A 24 -0.16 -12.82 -1.90
N ALA A 25 0.72 -13.32 -1.04
CA ALA A 25 1.38 -14.61 -1.23
C ALA A 25 0.37 -15.76 -1.27
N LYS A 26 -0.54 -15.85 -0.29
CA LYS A 26 -1.59 -16.87 -0.26
C LYS A 26 -2.54 -16.84 -1.45
N ALA A 27 -2.78 -15.64 -1.99
CA ALA A 27 -3.63 -15.45 -3.16
C ALA A 27 -2.91 -15.76 -4.49
N GLY A 28 -1.61 -16.07 -4.45
CA GLY A 28 -0.80 -16.26 -5.66
C GLY A 28 -0.54 -14.97 -6.43
N LEU A 29 -0.66 -13.82 -5.76
CA LEU A 29 -0.41 -12.50 -6.35
C LEU A 29 1.07 -12.10 -6.20
N ALA A 30 1.75 -12.54 -5.15
CA ALA A 30 3.18 -12.38 -4.94
C ALA A 30 3.88 -13.70 -5.27
N LYS A 31 4.75 -13.70 -6.27
CA LYS A 31 5.43 -14.89 -6.80
C LYS A 31 6.94 -14.66 -6.92
N PRO A 32 7.75 -15.74 -6.86
CA PRO A 32 9.18 -15.63 -7.09
C PRO A 32 9.52 -14.87 -8.38
N GLY A 33 10.56 -14.05 -8.34
CA GLY A 33 11.05 -13.29 -9.49
C GLY A 33 10.24 -12.04 -9.84
N MET A 34 9.17 -11.71 -9.11
CA MET A 34 8.43 -10.48 -9.28
C MET A 34 9.19 -9.27 -8.73
N ARG A 35 8.99 -8.12 -9.36
CA ARG A 35 9.37 -6.81 -8.85
C ARG A 35 8.22 -6.21 -8.05
N VAL A 36 8.44 -5.95 -6.76
CA VAL A 36 7.40 -5.51 -5.81
C VAL A 36 7.72 -4.13 -5.26
N LEU A 37 6.72 -3.26 -5.20
CA LEU A 37 6.80 -1.98 -4.52
C LEU A 37 5.96 -1.99 -3.24
N ASP A 38 6.60 -1.76 -2.10
CA ASP A 38 5.95 -1.43 -0.83
C ASP A 38 5.78 0.09 -0.75
N TYR A 39 4.60 0.58 -1.16
CA TYR A 39 4.27 2.00 -1.21
C TYR A 39 3.68 2.45 0.11
N GLY A 40 4.38 3.32 0.82
CA GLY A 40 4.07 3.71 2.19
C GLY A 40 4.62 2.69 3.20
N CYS A 41 5.86 2.26 3.00
CA CYS A 41 6.51 1.21 3.81
C CYS A 41 6.74 1.60 5.28
N GLY A 42 6.67 2.89 5.60
CA GLY A 42 6.95 3.38 6.95
C GLY A 42 8.44 3.25 7.31
N ARG A 43 8.69 3.16 8.62
CA ARG A 43 10.06 3.25 9.18
C ARG A 43 10.90 1.97 9.08
N TRP A 44 10.28 0.81 8.87
CA TRP A 44 10.95 -0.50 8.98
C TRP A 44 10.70 -1.38 7.74
N PRO A 45 11.21 -0.98 6.56
CA PRO A 45 11.00 -1.70 5.30
C PRO A 45 11.68 -3.07 5.27
N GLU A 46 12.68 -3.29 6.11
CA GLU A 46 13.45 -4.54 6.18
C GLU A 46 12.59 -5.75 6.54
N ASN A 47 11.50 -5.55 7.31
CA ASN A 47 10.60 -6.65 7.66
C ASN A 47 9.87 -7.22 6.44
N VAL A 48 9.39 -6.34 5.56
CA VAL A 48 8.72 -6.73 4.31
C VAL A 48 9.73 -7.35 3.35
N ARG A 49 10.88 -6.72 3.17
CA ARG A 49 11.94 -7.21 2.28
C ARG A 49 12.42 -8.60 2.71
N GLY A 50 12.69 -8.79 4.01
CA GLY A 50 13.09 -10.10 4.54
C GLY A 50 12.02 -11.17 4.34
N TYR A 51 10.76 -10.84 4.57
CA TYR A 51 9.65 -11.78 4.34
C TYR A 51 9.52 -12.17 2.86
N LEU A 52 9.54 -11.20 1.95
CA LEU A 52 9.42 -11.45 0.51
C LEU A 52 10.62 -12.24 -0.04
N ALA A 53 11.83 -12.00 0.49
CA ALA A 53 13.01 -12.80 0.15
C ALA A 53 12.82 -14.29 0.50
N THR A 54 12.13 -14.62 1.61
CA THR A 54 11.80 -16.02 1.93
C THR A 54 10.87 -16.69 0.91
N LEU A 55 10.20 -15.89 0.07
CA LEU A 55 9.32 -16.35 -1.01
C LEU A 55 9.99 -16.31 -2.39
N GLY A 56 11.31 -16.04 -2.45
CA GLY A 56 12.06 -15.89 -3.70
C GLY A 56 11.76 -14.58 -4.45
N ILE A 57 11.35 -13.55 -3.72
CA ILE A 57 11.11 -12.20 -4.24
C ILE A 57 12.19 -11.28 -3.68
N ASP A 58 13.25 -11.06 -4.46
CA ASP A 58 14.44 -10.31 -4.03
C ASP A 58 14.39 -8.84 -4.53
N ASP A 59 13.68 -8.56 -5.63
CA ASP A 59 13.52 -7.20 -6.18
C ASP A 59 12.35 -6.49 -5.47
N VAL A 60 12.64 -5.98 -4.27
CA VAL A 60 11.67 -5.27 -3.44
C VAL A 60 12.12 -3.84 -3.24
N VAL A 61 11.32 -2.91 -3.74
CA VAL A 61 11.52 -1.47 -3.56
C VAL A 61 10.59 -0.98 -2.45
N SER A 62 11.13 -0.14 -1.57
CA SER A 62 10.40 0.47 -0.46
C SER A 62 10.37 1.97 -0.63
N TYR A 63 9.17 2.55 -0.58
CA TYR A 63 8.95 3.98 -0.68
C TYR A 63 8.08 4.48 0.48
N ASP A 64 8.45 5.59 1.06
CA ASP A 64 7.65 6.34 2.04
C ASP A 64 8.01 7.82 1.95
N PRO A 65 7.04 8.74 1.82
CA PRO A 65 7.33 10.16 1.59
C PRO A 65 8.10 10.83 2.73
N TYR A 66 8.08 10.27 3.93
CA TYR A 66 8.74 10.83 5.10
C TYR A 66 10.05 10.14 5.46
N TRP A 67 10.15 8.83 5.24
CA TRP A 67 11.27 8.02 5.69
C TRP A 67 12.19 7.59 4.56
N PHE A 68 11.62 7.32 3.39
CA PHE A 68 12.31 6.87 2.19
C PHE A 68 11.75 7.59 0.96
N PRO A 69 11.90 8.94 0.89
CA PRO A 69 11.35 9.78 -0.19
C PRO A 69 11.99 9.47 -1.55
N PHE A 70 13.20 8.91 -1.52
CA PHE A 70 13.84 8.33 -2.69
C PHE A 70 13.71 6.82 -2.56
N PRO A 71 12.93 6.14 -3.41
CA PRO A 71 12.73 4.70 -3.30
C PRO A 71 14.07 3.97 -3.28
N LEU A 72 14.30 3.20 -2.23
CA LEU A 72 15.45 2.31 -2.14
C LEU A 72 15.32 1.26 -3.24
N GLY A 73 16.14 1.33 -4.27
CA GLY A 73 16.08 0.49 -5.47
C GLY A 73 15.85 1.23 -6.78
N PHE A 74 15.54 2.52 -6.75
CA PHE A 74 15.33 3.34 -7.97
C PHE A 74 16.61 3.56 -8.81
N TYR A 75 17.77 3.21 -8.28
CA TYR A 75 19.06 3.42 -8.95
C TYR A 75 19.46 2.31 -9.92
N SER A 76 18.63 1.30 -10.14
CA SER A 76 18.99 0.20 -11.05
C SER A 76 18.74 0.46 -12.55
N GLY A 77 18.42 1.69 -12.95
CA GLY A 77 18.20 2.04 -14.36
C GLY A 77 16.91 1.46 -14.99
N GLN A 78 16.11 0.73 -14.20
CA GLN A 78 14.86 0.09 -14.65
C GLN A 78 13.61 0.81 -14.11
N ALA A 79 13.72 2.09 -13.77
CA ALA A 79 12.60 2.87 -13.23
C ALA A 79 11.40 2.96 -14.20
N ASP A 80 11.63 2.79 -15.48
CA ASP A 80 10.62 2.98 -16.54
C ASP A 80 9.73 1.73 -16.77
N GLU A 81 10.10 0.56 -16.25
CA GLU A 81 9.35 -0.68 -16.50
C GLU A 81 8.18 -0.92 -15.53
N GLY A 82 8.09 -0.18 -14.43
CA GLY A 82 7.07 -0.35 -13.40
C GLY A 82 7.26 -1.62 -12.57
N TYR A 83 6.22 -1.97 -11.79
CA TYR A 83 6.23 -3.08 -10.83
C TYR A 83 5.19 -4.12 -11.16
N ASP A 84 5.50 -5.40 -10.95
CA ASP A 84 4.54 -6.50 -11.06
C ASP A 84 3.43 -6.39 -10.01
N LEU A 85 3.82 -5.95 -8.81
CA LEU A 85 2.91 -5.80 -7.68
C LEU A 85 3.23 -4.52 -6.92
N VAL A 86 2.24 -3.65 -6.80
CA VAL A 86 2.30 -2.46 -5.94
C VAL A 86 1.39 -2.67 -4.74
N CYS A 87 1.92 -2.46 -3.54
CA CYS A 87 1.23 -2.73 -2.28
C CYS A 87 1.03 -1.46 -1.47
N LEU A 88 -0.22 -1.11 -1.13
CA LEU A 88 -0.58 -0.07 -0.17
C LEU A 88 -1.11 -0.74 1.10
N SER A 89 -0.27 -0.94 2.10
CA SER A 89 -0.66 -1.58 3.35
C SER A 89 -0.93 -0.57 4.45
N ASN A 90 -2.20 -0.33 4.77
CA ASN A 90 -2.62 0.62 5.80
C ASN A 90 -2.13 2.06 5.54
N VAL A 91 -2.05 2.47 4.29
CA VAL A 91 -1.62 3.80 3.86
C VAL A 91 -2.80 4.78 3.88
N LEU A 92 -3.90 4.42 3.22
CA LEU A 92 -5.02 5.35 3.03
C LEU A 92 -5.72 5.75 4.34
N ASN A 93 -5.70 4.86 5.32
CA ASN A 93 -6.36 5.11 6.61
C ASN A 93 -5.59 6.09 7.53
N VAL A 94 -4.38 6.47 7.18
CA VAL A 94 -3.57 7.44 7.95
C VAL A 94 -3.38 8.79 7.25
N ILE A 95 -3.94 8.95 6.06
CA ILE A 95 -3.95 10.22 5.32
C ILE A 95 -5.29 10.92 5.59
N GLN A 96 -5.23 12.14 6.12
CA GLN A 96 -6.42 12.90 6.49
C GLN A 96 -7.15 13.47 5.27
N ASP A 97 -6.41 14.05 4.32
CA ASP A 97 -6.97 14.71 3.16
C ASP A 97 -7.44 13.70 2.09
N PRO A 98 -8.72 13.71 1.69
CA PRO A 98 -9.24 12.87 0.62
C PRO A 98 -8.53 13.07 -0.72
N ALA A 99 -8.08 14.29 -1.03
CA ALA A 99 -7.36 14.58 -2.27
C ALA A 99 -5.98 13.90 -2.27
N GLU A 100 -5.26 13.97 -1.14
CA GLU A 100 -3.98 13.27 -0.97
C GLU A 100 -4.14 11.74 -1.04
N ARG A 101 -5.25 11.19 -0.50
CA ARG A 101 -5.55 9.75 -0.65
C ARG A 101 -5.73 9.35 -2.10
N LYS A 102 -6.51 10.13 -2.87
CA LYS A 102 -6.69 9.89 -4.32
C LYS A 102 -5.38 9.98 -5.08
N GLU A 103 -4.58 11.00 -4.77
CA GLU A 103 -3.26 11.17 -5.37
C GLU A 103 -2.32 9.98 -5.08
N ALA A 104 -2.29 9.50 -3.84
CA ALA A 104 -1.51 8.32 -3.46
C ALA A 104 -1.91 7.08 -4.26
N VAL A 105 -3.22 6.85 -4.43
CA VAL A 105 -3.76 5.76 -5.25
C VAL A 105 -3.36 5.90 -6.72
N GLN A 106 -3.51 7.10 -7.29
CA GLN A 106 -3.18 7.38 -8.69
C GLN A 106 -1.68 7.18 -8.96
N LYS A 107 -0.83 7.70 -8.08
CA LYS A 107 0.64 7.51 -8.16
C LYS A 107 1.01 6.03 -8.08
N ALA A 108 0.45 5.31 -7.11
CA ALA A 108 0.71 3.88 -6.95
C ALA A 108 0.25 3.09 -8.17
N TRP A 109 -0.94 3.38 -8.72
CA TRP A 109 -1.41 2.75 -9.95
C TRP A 109 -0.56 3.08 -11.17
N GLY A 110 -0.07 4.32 -11.27
CA GLY A 110 0.86 4.73 -12.32
C GLY A 110 2.13 3.88 -12.37
N LEU A 111 2.58 3.40 -11.22
CA LEU A 111 3.79 2.57 -11.08
C LEU A 111 3.55 1.08 -11.34
N VAL A 112 2.32 0.63 -11.52
CA VAL A 112 2.01 -0.76 -11.91
C VAL A 112 2.34 -0.94 -13.39
N LYS A 113 3.16 -1.94 -13.73
CA LYS A 113 3.46 -2.27 -15.12
C LYS A 113 2.28 -2.93 -15.83
N PRO A 114 2.23 -2.95 -17.17
CA PRO A 114 1.25 -3.75 -17.90
C PRO A 114 1.25 -5.22 -17.42
N GLY A 115 0.06 -5.78 -17.17
CA GLY A 115 -0.11 -7.11 -16.58
C GLY A 115 0.08 -7.19 -15.06
N GLY A 116 0.62 -6.14 -14.43
CA GLY A 116 0.79 -6.04 -12.98
C GLY A 116 -0.50 -5.70 -12.23
N ARG A 117 -0.43 -5.66 -10.90
CA ARG A 117 -1.58 -5.42 -10.02
C ARG A 117 -1.26 -4.44 -8.89
N LEU A 118 -2.31 -3.74 -8.45
CA LEU A 118 -2.33 -2.98 -7.21
C LEU A 118 -3.08 -3.78 -6.14
N VAL A 119 -2.52 -3.85 -4.94
CA VAL A 119 -3.18 -4.44 -3.76
C VAL A 119 -3.23 -3.42 -2.65
N VAL A 120 -4.41 -3.22 -2.08
CA VAL A 120 -4.65 -2.24 -1.01
C VAL A 120 -5.33 -2.92 0.17
N THR A 121 -4.80 -2.68 1.36
CA THR A 121 -5.49 -2.97 2.61
C THR A 121 -5.56 -1.73 3.47
N VAL A 122 -6.61 -1.62 4.28
CA VAL A 122 -6.78 -0.54 5.25
C VAL A 122 -7.07 -1.13 6.62
N TYR A 123 -6.65 -0.43 7.66
CA TYR A 123 -7.11 -0.69 9.01
C TYR A 123 -8.47 -0.01 9.19
N GLU A 124 -9.53 -0.79 9.21
CA GLU A 124 -10.92 -0.28 9.30
C GLU A 124 -11.30 0.20 10.72
N ALA A 125 -10.46 -0.07 11.72
CA ALA A 125 -10.76 0.18 13.12
C ALA A 125 -12.12 -0.43 13.53
N ASP A 126 -13.03 0.38 14.06
CA ASP A 126 -14.41 -0.02 14.37
C ASP A 126 -15.38 0.19 13.18
N GLY A 127 -14.91 0.78 12.08
CA GLY A 127 -15.72 1.07 10.88
C GLY A 127 -16.87 2.06 11.12
N SER A 128 -16.78 2.85 12.21
CA SER A 128 -17.84 3.81 12.60
C SER A 128 -17.96 5.03 11.66
N GLY A 129 -16.91 5.29 10.87
CA GLY A 129 -16.78 6.52 10.08
C GLY A 129 -16.34 7.74 10.89
N ALA A 130 -16.23 7.63 12.20
CA ALA A 130 -15.84 8.72 13.09
C ALA A 130 -14.31 8.90 13.10
N SER A 131 -13.76 9.32 11.96
CA SER A 131 -12.33 9.55 11.77
C SER A 131 -11.79 10.68 12.67
N GLY A 132 -10.52 10.59 13.05
CA GLY A 132 -9.91 11.58 13.93
C GLY A 132 -8.46 11.29 14.29
N PRO A 133 -7.85 12.15 15.12
CA PRO A 133 -6.50 11.92 15.61
C PRO A 133 -6.44 10.65 16.46
N SER A 134 -5.46 9.79 16.18
CA SER A 134 -5.20 8.56 16.97
C SER A 134 -4.23 8.81 18.12
N LYS A 135 -3.31 9.74 17.94
CA LYS A 135 -2.35 10.28 18.92
C LYS A 135 -1.87 11.63 18.41
N PRO A 136 -1.17 12.45 19.22
CA PRO A 136 -0.70 13.76 18.78
C PRO A 136 0.01 13.70 17.43
N GLY A 137 -0.45 14.51 16.47
CA GLY A 137 0.09 14.58 15.12
C GLY A 137 -0.21 13.41 14.18
N CYS A 138 -1.02 12.43 14.60
CA CYS A 138 -1.36 11.27 13.76
C CYS A 138 -2.87 11.17 13.52
N TRP A 139 -3.26 10.92 12.30
CA TRP A 139 -4.64 10.71 11.88
C TRP A 139 -5.00 9.24 11.77
N GLN A 140 -6.26 8.89 11.97
CA GLN A 140 -6.82 7.58 11.70
C GLN A 140 -8.22 7.70 11.12
N GLU A 141 -8.39 7.27 9.89
CA GLU A 141 -9.69 7.03 9.28
C GLU A 141 -10.31 5.74 9.85
N ARG A 142 -11.60 5.80 10.23
CA ARG A 142 -12.37 4.67 10.73
C ARG A 142 -13.41 4.21 9.73
N ARG A 143 -13.00 4.14 8.47
CA ARG A 143 -13.84 3.77 7.34
C ARG A 143 -13.60 2.31 6.96
N ARG A 144 -14.59 1.70 6.35
CA ARG A 144 -14.46 0.35 5.78
C ARG A 144 -13.78 0.43 4.41
N LEU A 145 -13.14 -0.65 3.99
CA LEU A 145 -12.50 -0.72 2.66
C LEU A 145 -13.49 -0.40 1.53
N GLY A 146 -14.76 -0.78 1.68
CA GLY A 146 -15.81 -0.45 0.70
C GLY A 146 -15.96 1.05 0.44
N ASP A 147 -15.79 1.88 1.45
CA ASP A 147 -15.88 3.33 1.32
C ASP A 147 -14.70 3.88 0.48
N TYR A 148 -13.50 3.34 0.71
CA TYR A 148 -12.32 3.69 -0.11
C TYR A 148 -12.46 3.22 -1.56
N VAL A 149 -13.08 2.05 -1.78
CA VAL A 149 -13.36 1.55 -3.13
C VAL A 149 -14.27 2.53 -3.88
N SER A 150 -15.30 3.05 -3.23
CA SER A 150 -16.20 4.04 -3.83
C SER A 150 -15.53 5.38 -4.11
N ASP A 151 -14.73 5.85 -3.17
CA ASP A 151 -14.25 7.24 -3.17
C ASP A 151 -12.86 7.41 -3.81
N GLU A 152 -11.90 6.55 -3.42
CA GLU A 152 -10.51 6.68 -3.86
C GLU A 152 -10.11 5.67 -4.94
N LEU A 153 -10.64 4.44 -4.90
CA LEU A 153 -10.23 3.36 -5.78
C LEU A 153 -11.15 3.16 -7.00
N SER A 154 -12.25 3.90 -7.10
CA SER A 154 -13.27 3.72 -8.14
C SER A 154 -12.77 3.89 -9.58
N ALA A 155 -11.69 4.65 -9.78
CA ALA A 155 -11.06 4.84 -11.09
C ALA A 155 -10.14 3.67 -11.51
N ILE A 156 -9.91 2.69 -10.61
CA ILE A 156 -9.01 1.57 -10.86
C ILE A 156 -9.85 0.30 -11.03
N PRO A 157 -9.71 -0.41 -12.15
CA PRO A 157 -10.37 -1.71 -12.32
C PRO A 157 -9.99 -2.68 -11.20
N GLY A 158 -10.94 -3.45 -10.70
CA GLY A 158 -10.57 -4.42 -9.68
C GLY A 158 -11.71 -5.10 -8.95
N ALA A 159 -11.31 -5.96 -8.04
CA ALA A 159 -12.17 -6.75 -7.20
C ALA A 159 -11.78 -6.67 -5.73
N ILE A 160 -12.74 -6.91 -4.84
CA ILE A 160 -12.48 -7.06 -3.40
C ILE A 160 -12.31 -8.53 -3.09
N VAL A 161 -11.13 -8.88 -2.59
CA VAL A 161 -10.83 -10.21 -2.08
C VAL A 161 -11.01 -10.23 -0.56
N ARG A 162 -11.81 -11.17 -0.07
CA ARG A 162 -12.01 -11.41 1.37
C ARG A 162 -11.29 -12.69 1.77
N ARG A 163 -10.40 -12.60 2.77
CA ARG A 163 -9.71 -13.77 3.30
C ARG A 163 -9.54 -13.65 4.82
N GLY A 164 -9.98 -14.63 5.55
CA GLY A 164 -9.81 -14.71 7.00
C GLY A 164 -10.35 -13.49 7.76
N GLY A 165 -11.50 -12.96 7.37
CA GLY A 165 -12.13 -11.77 7.97
C GLY A 165 -11.51 -10.43 7.56
N ARG A 166 -10.42 -10.44 6.81
CA ARG A 166 -9.78 -9.23 6.25
C ARG A 166 -10.19 -9.01 4.81
N LYS A 167 -10.31 -7.75 4.44
CA LYS A 167 -10.64 -7.32 3.08
C LYS A 167 -9.41 -6.70 2.45
N ALA A 168 -9.17 -7.03 1.19
CA ALA A 168 -8.16 -6.39 0.36
C ALA A 168 -8.79 -6.02 -0.98
N PHE A 169 -8.52 -4.82 -1.47
CA PHE A 169 -8.75 -4.47 -2.86
C PHE A 169 -7.60 -5.05 -3.68
N VAL A 170 -7.93 -5.79 -4.72
CA VAL A 170 -6.97 -6.33 -5.68
C VAL A 170 -7.43 -5.90 -7.05
N SER A 171 -6.65 -5.07 -7.74
CA SER A 171 -6.99 -4.58 -9.06
C SER A 171 -7.02 -5.72 -10.08
N ASP A 172 -7.78 -5.54 -11.16
CA ASP A 172 -7.57 -6.33 -12.36
C ASP A 172 -6.14 -6.11 -12.88
N PRO A 173 -5.58 -7.03 -13.68
CA PRO A 173 -4.30 -6.80 -14.33
C PRO A 173 -4.38 -5.50 -15.14
N LYS A 174 -3.34 -4.66 -15.03
CA LYS A 174 -3.26 -3.44 -15.84
C LYS A 174 -3.23 -3.82 -17.32
N SER A 175 -3.99 -3.10 -18.15
CA SER A 175 -4.02 -3.34 -19.60
C SER A 175 -2.61 -3.38 -20.21
N LEU A 176 -2.41 -4.27 -21.18
CA LEU A 176 -1.17 -4.35 -21.95
C LEU A 176 -1.06 -3.21 -22.99
N GLU A 177 -2.18 -2.51 -23.23
CA GLU A 177 -2.25 -1.36 -24.11
C GLU A 177 -2.06 -0.09 -23.28
N GLY A 178 -0.93 0.56 -23.46
CA GLY A 178 -0.57 1.84 -22.86
C GLY A 178 0.12 2.71 -23.86
#